data_fa1a8d0bbecdec19c97051a573f91c82
#
_entry.id   fa1a8d0bbecdec19c97051a573f91c82
#
_cell.length_a   1.000
_cell.length_b   1.000
_cell.length_c   1.000
_cell.angle_alpha   90.00
_cell.angle_beta   90.00
_cell.angle_gamma   90.00
#
_symmetry.space_group_name_H-M   'P 1'
#
loop_
_entity.id
_entity.type
_entity.pdbx_description
1 polymer ?
#
loop_
_entity_poly.entity_id
_entity_poly.type
_entity_poly.pdbx_seq_one_letter_code
_entity_poly.pdbx_strand_id
1 'polypeptide(L)'
;MKGQIISLSGNSFTVKTQTETVTLSARGKLKKETILVGDFVEYANGCIEKIYPRSSSFIRPAVANIDLVLAVISPVPKPDYTILDKLLISAISQGVEVVIVINKIDIESDLPNEVNIEYKNSGIKIVTISAKNGENIEKLKSLMKG
;
A
#
# COMPACT_ATOMS: atom_id res chain seq x y z
N MET A 1 17.55 16.77 -9.66
CA MET A 1 16.45 17.01 -8.66
C MET A 1 15.94 15.67 -8.15
N LYS A 2 15.30 15.65 -6.97
CA LYS A 2 14.78 14.42 -6.35
C LYS A 2 13.26 14.50 -6.18
N GLY A 3 12.56 13.35 -6.29
CA GLY A 3 11.12 13.25 -6.07
C GLY A 3 10.68 11.81 -5.93
N GLN A 4 9.37 11.63 -5.69
CA GLN A 4 8.75 10.32 -5.57
C GLN A 4 7.75 10.11 -6.69
N ILE A 5 7.75 8.93 -7.29
CA ILE A 5 6.78 8.56 -8.34
C ILE A 5 5.42 8.32 -7.70
N ILE A 6 4.42 9.07 -8.16
CA ILE A 6 3.04 8.97 -7.67
C ILE A 6 2.07 8.38 -8.68
N SER A 7 2.46 8.32 -9.96
CA SER A 7 1.64 7.72 -11.02
C SER A 7 2.49 7.25 -12.20
N LEU A 8 2.03 6.21 -12.88
CA LEU A 8 2.62 5.62 -14.08
C LEU A 8 1.55 5.58 -15.19
N SER A 9 1.91 6.01 -16.39
CA SER A 9 1.06 5.88 -17.59
C SER A 9 1.93 5.61 -18.80
N GLY A 10 2.01 4.35 -19.24
CA GLY A 10 2.92 3.93 -20.30
C GLY A 10 4.38 4.25 -19.97
N ASN A 11 5.03 5.10 -20.77
CA ASN A 11 6.42 5.56 -20.57
C ASN A 11 6.50 6.91 -19.83
N SER A 12 5.40 7.39 -19.28
CA SER A 12 5.29 8.67 -18.58
C SER A 12 5.16 8.44 -17.08
N PHE A 13 5.96 9.16 -16.31
CA PHE A 13 6.08 9.04 -14.86
C PHE A 13 5.74 10.38 -14.22
N THR A 14 4.71 10.42 -13.38
CA THR A 14 4.39 11.60 -12.60
C THR A 14 5.17 11.55 -11.30
N VAL A 15 6.02 12.54 -11.09
CA VAL A 15 6.91 12.63 -9.93
C VAL A 15 6.51 13.83 -9.08
N LYS A 16 6.25 13.59 -7.80
CA LYS A 16 6.01 14.63 -6.81
C LYS A 16 7.32 15.02 -6.13
N THR A 17 7.61 16.31 -6.12
CA THR A 17 8.72 16.91 -5.40
C THR A 17 8.22 17.67 -4.17
N GLN A 18 9.07 18.35 -3.47
CA GLN A 18 8.67 19.21 -2.34
C GLN A 18 7.86 20.43 -2.79
N THR A 19 8.07 20.92 -4.01
CA THR A 19 7.50 22.18 -4.50
C THR A 19 6.49 22.01 -5.63
N GLU A 20 6.61 20.93 -6.41
CA GLU A 20 5.80 20.76 -7.64
C GLU A 20 5.57 19.29 -7.99
N THR A 21 4.73 19.07 -8.99
CA THR A 21 4.53 17.76 -9.62
C THR A 21 4.94 17.87 -11.08
N VAL A 22 5.83 16.99 -11.53
CA VAL A 22 6.37 16.99 -12.90
C VAL A 22 6.12 15.67 -13.59
N THR A 23 5.98 15.73 -14.92
CA THR A 23 5.86 14.53 -15.75
C THR A 23 7.18 14.29 -16.46
N LEU A 24 7.73 13.10 -16.28
CA LEU A 24 9.06 12.71 -16.76
C LEU A 24 9.00 11.45 -17.63
N SER A 25 10.05 11.21 -18.41
CA SER A 25 10.30 9.94 -19.09
C SER A 25 11.49 9.21 -18.47
N ALA A 26 11.66 7.91 -18.77
CA ALA A 26 12.85 7.16 -18.36
C ALA A 26 13.88 7.09 -19.48
N ARG A 27 15.17 7.32 -19.16
CA ARG A 27 16.27 7.14 -20.11
C ARG A 27 16.63 5.66 -20.30
N GLY A 28 17.04 5.34 -21.55
CA GLY A 28 17.56 4.09 -22.11
C GLY A 28 17.85 2.89 -21.18
N LYS A 29 18.77 3.00 -20.24
CA LYS A 29 19.11 1.89 -19.31
C LYS A 29 17.99 1.60 -18.28
N LEU A 30 17.30 2.64 -17.80
CA LEU A 30 16.21 2.51 -16.83
C LEU A 30 14.93 1.94 -17.44
N LYS A 31 14.79 1.92 -18.78
CA LYS A 31 13.69 1.24 -19.46
C LYS A 31 13.66 -0.30 -19.23
N LYS A 32 14.79 -0.88 -18.78
CA LYS A 32 14.90 -2.30 -18.43
C LYS A 32 14.60 -2.58 -16.95
N GLU A 33 14.60 -1.56 -16.10
CA GLU A 33 14.25 -1.68 -14.70
C GLU A 33 12.76 -1.44 -14.53
N THR A 34 12.10 -2.27 -13.71
CA THR A 34 10.70 -2.06 -13.38
C THR A 34 10.58 -0.87 -12.42
N ILE A 35 10.12 0.27 -12.94
CA ILE A 35 9.83 1.46 -12.14
C ILE A 35 8.44 1.29 -11.52
N LEU A 36 8.31 1.60 -10.23
CA LEU A 36 7.07 1.43 -9.47
C LEU A 36 6.56 2.76 -8.92
N VAL A 37 5.26 2.84 -8.69
CA VAL A 37 4.69 3.90 -7.84
C VAL A 37 5.31 3.77 -6.45
N GLY A 38 5.68 4.91 -5.85
CA GLY A 38 6.39 4.95 -4.59
C GLY A 38 7.92 5.01 -4.70
N ASP A 39 8.51 4.74 -5.88
CA ASP A 39 9.95 4.86 -6.06
C ASP A 39 10.45 6.29 -5.84
N PHE A 40 11.53 6.42 -5.08
CA PHE A 40 12.29 7.66 -5.01
C PHE A 40 13.28 7.72 -6.16
N VAL A 41 13.28 8.84 -6.87
CA VAL A 41 14.07 9.00 -8.10
C VAL A 41 14.89 10.30 -8.09
N GLU A 42 15.99 10.27 -8.82
CA GLU A 42 16.71 11.45 -9.24
C GLU A 42 16.44 11.70 -10.73
N TYR A 43 16.21 12.96 -11.09
CA TYR A 43 15.90 13.35 -12.46
C TYR A 43 16.56 14.65 -12.88
N ALA A 44 16.85 14.76 -14.17
CA ALA A 44 17.34 15.96 -14.83
C ALA A 44 16.85 16.01 -16.28
N ASN A 45 16.70 17.22 -16.83
CA ASN A 45 16.33 17.44 -18.24
C ASN A 45 15.08 16.67 -18.67
N GLY A 46 14.06 16.59 -17.81
CA GLY A 46 12.80 15.90 -18.10
C GLY A 46 12.86 14.37 -18.08
N CYS A 47 13.99 13.79 -17.61
CA CYS A 47 14.21 12.35 -17.59
C CYS A 47 14.63 11.85 -16.22
N ILE A 48 14.13 10.66 -15.83
CA ILE A 48 14.61 9.91 -14.67
C ILE A 48 16.01 9.37 -15.01
N GLU A 49 16.98 9.64 -14.13
CA GLU A 49 18.38 9.23 -14.29
C GLU A 49 18.75 8.12 -13.31
N LYS A 50 18.11 8.06 -12.13
CA LYS A 50 18.42 7.08 -11.09
C LYS A 50 17.18 6.75 -10.26
N ILE A 51 17.07 5.47 -9.86
CA ILE A 51 16.12 4.99 -8.86
C ILE A 51 16.93 4.71 -7.59
N TYR A 52 16.43 5.18 -6.45
CA TYR A 52 17.03 4.89 -5.15
C TYR A 52 16.66 3.49 -4.65
N PRO A 53 17.48 2.88 -3.78
CA PRO A 53 17.13 1.61 -3.13
C PRO A 53 15.76 1.69 -2.45
N ARG A 54 14.98 0.62 -2.58
CA ARG A 54 13.65 0.49 -1.99
C ARG A 54 13.74 -0.04 -0.57
N SER A 55 12.91 0.48 0.33
CA SER A 55 12.69 -0.11 1.66
C SER A 55 11.78 -1.33 1.59
N SER A 56 10.78 -1.29 0.69
CA SER A 56 9.84 -2.38 0.42
C SER A 56 9.41 -2.38 -1.04
N SER A 57 8.97 -3.54 -1.55
CA SER A 57 8.53 -3.70 -2.94
C SER A 57 7.50 -4.80 -3.05
N PHE A 58 6.34 -4.48 -3.63
CA PHE A 58 5.24 -5.42 -3.85
C PHE A 58 5.02 -5.63 -5.35
N ILE A 59 4.64 -6.86 -5.72
CA ILE A 59 4.32 -7.19 -7.12
C ILE A 59 2.85 -6.92 -7.40
N ARG A 60 1.99 -7.17 -6.42
CA ARG A 60 0.53 -6.96 -6.50
C ARG A 60 0.01 -6.45 -5.17
N PRO A 61 -0.36 -5.16 -5.10
CA PRO A 61 -0.20 -4.13 -6.13
C PRO A 61 1.28 -3.84 -6.42
N ALA A 62 1.58 -3.36 -7.64
CA ALA A 62 2.95 -3.01 -8.05
C ALA A 62 3.35 -1.64 -7.47
N VAL A 63 3.85 -1.65 -6.23
CA VAL A 63 4.21 -0.45 -5.45
C VAL A 63 5.50 -0.67 -4.67
N ALA A 64 6.19 0.42 -4.33
CA ALA A 64 7.43 0.40 -3.56
C ALA A 64 7.40 1.42 -2.42
N ASN A 65 8.30 1.25 -1.44
CA ASN A 65 8.49 2.16 -0.32
C ASN A 65 7.19 2.38 0.49
N ILE A 66 6.52 1.28 0.83
CA ILE A 66 5.30 1.26 1.66
C ILE A 66 5.70 1.05 3.12
N ASP A 67 5.16 1.85 4.01
CA ASP A 67 5.38 1.78 5.46
C ASP A 67 4.25 1.02 6.18
N LEU A 68 3.03 1.07 5.61
CA LEU A 68 1.83 0.47 6.19
C LEU A 68 0.97 -0.18 5.10
N VAL A 69 0.52 -1.40 5.36
CA VAL A 69 -0.50 -2.11 4.56
C VAL A 69 -1.80 -2.18 5.36
N LEU A 70 -2.87 -1.63 4.81
CA LEU A 70 -4.24 -1.84 5.30
C LEU A 70 -4.89 -2.95 4.47
N ALA A 71 -4.97 -4.15 5.05
CA ALA A 71 -5.64 -5.29 4.43
C ALA A 71 -7.15 -5.22 4.70
N VAL A 72 -7.90 -4.60 3.78
CA VAL A 72 -9.35 -4.38 3.96
C VAL A 72 -10.14 -5.58 3.49
N ILE A 73 -10.92 -6.15 4.39
CA ILE A 73 -11.84 -7.26 4.13
C ILE A 73 -13.27 -6.87 4.57
N SER A 74 -14.26 -7.63 4.14
CA SER A 74 -15.66 -7.40 4.51
C SER A 74 -16.46 -8.70 4.43
N PRO A 75 -17.65 -8.79 5.10
CA PRO A 75 -18.52 -9.97 5.02
C PRO A 75 -19.00 -10.26 3.60
N VAL A 76 -19.17 -9.21 2.79
CA VAL A 76 -19.67 -9.31 1.41
C VAL A 76 -18.84 -8.40 0.49
N PRO A 77 -18.12 -8.98 -0.49
CA PRO A 77 -17.90 -10.42 -0.70
C PRO A 77 -17.09 -11.05 0.44
N LYS A 78 -17.26 -12.36 0.66
CA LYS A 78 -16.50 -13.09 1.68
C LYS A 78 -15.00 -13.05 1.34
N PRO A 79 -14.11 -12.81 2.33
CA PRO A 79 -12.68 -12.73 2.06
C PRO A 79 -12.09 -14.07 1.61
N ASP A 80 -11.13 -13.99 0.69
CA ASP A 80 -10.24 -15.11 0.39
C ASP A 80 -9.04 -15.04 1.34
N TYR A 81 -9.04 -15.90 2.35
CA TYR A 81 -7.97 -15.96 3.35
C TYR A 81 -6.60 -16.32 2.75
N THR A 82 -6.57 -17.10 1.65
CA THR A 82 -5.30 -17.41 0.98
C THR A 82 -4.65 -16.15 0.38
N ILE A 83 -5.45 -15.27 -0.20
CA ILE A 83 -4.96 -13.98 -0.74
C ILE A 83 -4.55 -13.06 0.40
N LEU A 84 -5.36 -13.01 1.47
CA LEU A 84 -5.05 -12.22 2.67
C LEU A 84 -3.72 -12.66 3.27
N ASP A 85 -3.52 -13.94 3.55
CA ASP A 85 -2.30 -14.49 4.15
C ASP A 85 -1.06 -14.20 3.31
N LYS A 86 -1.14 -14.35 1.99
CA LYS A 86 -0.04 -14.01 1.08
C LYS A 86 0.35 -12.54 1.17
N LEU A 87 -0.62 -11.64 1.28
CA LEU A 87 -0.37 -10.21 1.45
C LEU A 87 0.29 -9.92 2.80
N LEU A 88 -0.24 -10.50 3.89
CA LEU A 88 0.29 -10.34 5.24
C LEU A 88 1.74 -10.81 5.33
N ILE A 89 2.01 -12.04 4.85
CA ILE A 89 3.37 -12.61 4.85
C ILE A 89 4.32 -11.75 4.01
N SER A 90 3.90 -11.31 2.83
CA SER A 90 4.71 -10.46 1.96
C SER A 90 5.06 -9.12 2.61
N ALA A 91 4.14 -8.51 3.35
CA ALA A 91 4.38 -7.26 4.04
C ALA A 91 5.31 -7.45 5.25
N ILE A 92 4.99 -8.42 6.12
CA ILE A 92 5.76 -8.70 7.34
C ILE A 92 7.20 -9.10 7.00
N SER A 93 7.41 -9.93 5.97
CA SER A 93 8.76 -10.35 5.55
C SER A 93 9.65 -9.19 5.07
N GLN A 94 9.05 -8.05 4.72
CA GLN A 94 9.76 -6.83 4.32
C GLN A 94 9.83 -5.78 5.45
N GLY A 95 9.35 -6.12 6.66
CA GLY A 95 9.33 -5.19 7.80
C GLY A 95 8.25 -4.09 7.68
N VAL A 96 7.24 -4.30 6.83
CA VAL A 96 6.13 -3.36 6.64
C VAL A 96 5.05 -3.64 7.69
N GLU A 97 4.57 -2.58 8.35
CA GLU A 97 3.46 -2.70 9.30
C GLU A 97 2.17 -3.13 8.58
N VAL A 98 1.38 -3.99 9.24
CA VAL A 98 0.11 -4.48 8.68
C VAL A 98 -1.02 -4.28 9.67
N VAL A 99 -2.16 -3.85 9.15
CA VAL A 99 -3.43 -3.78 9.88
C VAL A 99 -4.50 -4.49 9.07
N ILE A 100 -5.18 -5.46 9.67
CA ILE A 100 -6.40 -6.03 9.09
C ILE A 100 -7.56 -5.09 9.41
N VAL A 101 -8.26 -4.63 8.39
CA VAL A 101 -9.41 -3.74 8.52
C VAL A 101 -10.67 -4.47 8.09
N ILE A 102 -11.57 -4.75 9.02
CA ILE A 102 -12.87 -5.37 8.74
C ILE A 102 -13.88 -4.25 8.52
N ASN A 103 -14.25 -4.03 7.26
CA ASN A 103 -15.24 -3.02 6.87
C ASN A 103 -16.66 -3.64 6.80
N LYS A 104 -17.66 -2.77 6.76
CA LYS A 104 -19.08 -3.10 6.69
C LYS A 104 -19.61 -3.83 7.92
N ILE A 105 -19.15 -3.43 9.12
CA ILE A 105 -19.70 -3.99 10.39
C ILE A 105 -21.17 -3.61 10.63
N ASP A 106 -21.74 -2.75 9.81
CA ASP A 106 -23.18 -2.48 9.72
C ASP A 106 -23.97 -3.66 9.13
N ILE A 107 -23.28 -4.65 8.55
CA ILE A 107 -23.86 -5.92 8.12
C ILE A 107 -23.61 -6.95 9.21
N GLU A 108 -24.68 -7.54 9.74
CA GLU A 108 -24.58 -8.61 10.74
C GLU A 108 -23.83 -9.83 10.17
N SER A 109 -22.72 -10.21 10.82
CA SER A 109 -21.90 -11.35 10.42
C SER A 109 -20.95 -11.78 11.54
N ASP A 110 -20.47 -13.03 11.49
CA ASP A 110 -19.49 -13.55 12.42
C ASP A 110 -18.02 -13.26 12.00
N LEU A 111 -17.80 -12.57 10.88
CA LEU A 111 -16.48 -12.29 10.35
C LEU A 111 -15.51 -11.65 11.36
N PRO A 112 -15.91 -10.69 12.21
CA PRO A 112 -14.99 -10.14 13.23
C PRO A 112 -14.48 -11.19 14.21
N ASN A 113 -15.32 -12.13 14.63
CA ASN A 113 -14.96 -13.24 15.52
C ASN A 113 -14.06 -14.24 14.79
N GLU A 114 -14.41 -14.65 13.57
CA GLU A 114 -13.60 -15.55 12.74
C GLU A 114 -12.17 -15.00 12.59
N VAL A 115 -12.02 -13.74 12.20
CA VAL A 115 -10.73 -13.10 12.00
C VAL A 115 -9.95 -12.95 13.31
N ASN A 116 -10.62 -12.58 14.41
CA ASN A 116 -9.96 -12.49 15.71
C ASN A 116 -9.45 -13.85 16.21
N ILE A 117 -10.17 -14.94 15.96
CA ILE A 117 -9.71 -16.30 16.32
C ILE A 117 -8.52 -16.72 15.47
N GLU A 118 -8.61 -16.51 14.16
CA GLU A 118 -7.59 -16.92 13.19
C GLU A 118 -6.25 -16.21 13.44
N TYR A 119 -6.28 -14.89 13.66
CA TYR A 119 -5.09 -14.06 13.76
C TYR A 119 -4.70 -13.67 15.20
N LYS A 120 -5.33 -14.23 16.25
CA LYS A 120 -5.08 -13.86 17.66
C LYS A 120 -3.63 -13.95 18.10
N ASN A 121 -2.85 -14.88 17.54
CA ASN A 121 -1.45 -15.14 17.92
C ASN A 121 -0.46 -14.50 16.92
N SER A 122 -0.94 -13.80 15.90
CA SER A 122 -0.08 -13.22 14.86
C SER A 122 0.61 -11.91 15.27
N GLY A 123 0.09 -11.24 16.28
CA GLY A 123 0.49 -9.89 16.66
C GLY A 123 -0.04 -8.80 15.70
N ILE A 124 -0.81 -9.17 14.66
CA ILE A 124 -1.37 -8.24 13.70
C ILE A 124 -2.53 -7.47 14.34
N LYS A 125 -2.52 -6.16 14.18
CA LYS A 125 -3.61 -5.30 14.65
C LYS A 125 -4.86 -5.49 13.79
N ILE A 126 -6.03 -5.65 14.42
CA ILE A 126 -7.33 -5.78 13.75
C ILE A 126 -8.18 -4.58 14.14
N VAL A 127 -8.80 -3.94 13.14
CA VAL A 127 -9.70 -2.80 13.31
C VAL A 127 -11.00 -3.06 12.56
N THR A 128 -12.12 -2.87 13.23
CA THR A 128 -13.45 -2.98 12.64
C THR A 128 -14.01 -1.60 12.34
N ILE A 129 -14.57 -1.41 11.13
CA ILE A 129 -15.12 -0.12 10.69
C ILE A 129 -16.44 -0.30 9.93
N SER A 130 -17.25 0.76 9.90
CA SER A 130 -18.27 0.95 8.87
C SER A 130 -17.96 2.26 8.13
N ALA A 131 -17.41 2.14 6.92
CA ALA A 131 -17.16 3.31 6.08
C ALA A 131 -18.48 4.01 5.68
N LYS A 132 -19.56 3.25 5.55
CA LYS A 132 -20.91 3.76 5.25
C LYS A 132 -21.44 4.67 6.36
N ASN A 133 -21.28 4.26 7.62
CA ASN A 133 -21.80 4.99 8.77
C ASN A 133 -20.76 5.91 9.44
N GLY A 134 -19.51 5.90 8.97
CA GLY A 134 -18.41 6.64 9.57
C GLY A 134 -17.87 6.03 10.88
N GLU A 135 -18.29 4.82 11.24
CA GLU A 135 -17.92 4.18 12.50
C GLU A 135 -16.45 3.76 12.51
N ASN A 136 -15.72 4.11 13.57
CA ASN A 136 -14.30 3.82 13.80
C ASN A 136 -13.33 4.38 12.73
N ILE A 137 -13.78 5.27 11.84
CA ILE A 137 -12.93 5.87 10.79
C ILE A 137 -11.80 6.71 11.39
N GLU A 138 -12.06 7.49 12.44
CA GLU A 138 -11.01 8.30 13.08
C GLU A 138 -9.93 7.42 13.75
N LYS A 139 -10.32 6.27 14.31
CA LYS A 139 -9.39 5.27 14.82
C LYS A 139 -8.49 4.72 13.71
N LEU A 140 -9.06 4.41 12.54
CA LEU A 140 -8.29 3.96 11.38
C LEU A 140 -7.33 5.06 10.90
N LYS A 141 -7.82 6.31 10.76
CA LYS A 141 -6.98 7.45 10.37
C LYS A 141 -5.80 7.68 11.32
N SER A 142 -6.00 7.48 12.62
CA SER A 142 -4.92 7.65 13.60
C SER A 142 -3.77 6.66 13.41
N LEU A 143 -4.03 5.48 12.82
CA LEU A 143 -3.01 4.48 12.50
C LEU A 143 -2.23 4.83 11.22
N MET A 144 -2.77 5.70 10.38
CA MET A 144 -2.16 6.10 9.10
C MET A 144 -1.29 7.36 9.24
N LYS A 145 -1.23 7.95 10.41
CA LYS A 145 -0.37 9.12 10.67
C LYS A 145 1.03 8.61 11.02
N GLY A 146 1.94 8.73 10.05
CA GLY A 146 3.37 8.56 10.22
C GLY A 146 4.05 9.90 10.47
#